data_aa615807790bf579047fe5b5272f89a2
#
_entry.id   aa615807790bf579047fe5b5272f89a2
#
_cell.length_a   1.000
_cell.length_b   1.000
_cell.length_c   1.000
_cell.angle_alpha   90.00
_cell.angle_beta   90.00
_cell.angle_gamma   90.00
#
_symmetry.space_group_name_H-M   'P 1'
#
loop_
_entity.id
_entity.type
_entity.pdbx_description
1 polymer ?
#
loop_
_entity_poly.entity_id
_entity_poly.type
_entity_poly.pdbx_seq_one_letter_code
_entity_poly.pdbx_strand_id
1 'polypeptide(L)'
;GLEMMDAYEKQSYRPERLDVCCRGRPGLHDEPWSLVGGDLMKQNILIVAYETPLTVVEIARALGIPTAYVEEAVRSLADAELMARIGNRFFTDFQIRTPEQLERCLDVELALVEAHYDTLKRMADDYTDALRATDFTLALEPSARRKLELYFLLHLFSTSLYTAIRRLVPADEIFPDRPDGGARIAEGLR
;
A
#
# COMPACT_ATOMS: atom_id res chain seq x y z
N GLY A 1 42.32 -4.68 -9.12
CA GLY A 1 41.52 -3.53 -8.62
C GLY A 1 40.70 -2.84 -9.70
N LEU A 2 41.26 -2.57 -10.87
CA LEU A 2 40.59 -1.89 -11.99
C LEU A 2 39.56 -2.77 -12.70
N GLU A 3 39.82 -4.06 -12.87
CA GLU A 3 38.85 -5.02 -13.48
C GLU A 3 37.60 -5.23 -12.63
N MET A 4 37.66 -5.08 -11.31
CA MET A 4 36.51 -5.14 -10.44
C MET A 4 35.66 -3.86 -10.51
N MET A 5 36.24 -2.69 -10.74
CA MET A 5 35.53 -1.45 -10.96
C MET A 5 34.77 -1.46 -12.30
N ASP A 6 35.41 -1.95 -13.37
CA ASP A 6 34.78 -2.09 -14.70
C ASP A 6 33.55 -3.03 -14.71
N ALA A 7 33.53 -4.03 -13.84
CA ALA A 7 32.36 -4.92 -13.71
C ALA A 7 31.15 -4.25 -13.02
N TYR A 8 31.40 -3.27 -12.15
CA TYR A 8 30.33 -2.49 -11.51
C TYR A 8 29.74 -1.40 -12.42
N GLU A 9 30.53 -0.82 -13.32
CA GLU A 9 30.06 0.22 -14.25
C GLU A 9 29.18 -0.31 -15.38
N LYS A 10 29.17 -1.63 -15.65
CA LYS A 10 28.43 -2.21 -16.78
C LYS A 10 26.99 -2.59 -16.51
N GLN A 11 26.53 -2.62 -15.29
CA GLN A 11 25.10 -2.80 -14.98
C GLN A 11 24.50 -1.44 -14.62
N SER A 12 24.01 -0.72 -15.64
CA SER A 12 23.23 0.49 -15.43
C SER A 12 21.86 0.11 -14.85
N TYR A 13 21.80 -0.09 -13.55
CA TYR A 13 20.53 -0.23 -12.84
C TYR A 13 19.73 1.07 -13.02
N ARG A 14 18.49 0.94 -13.49
CA ARG A 14 17.56 2.07 -13.57
C ARG A 14 16.65 2.03 -12.36
N PRO A 15 16.81 2.97 -11.43
CA PRO A 15 15.94 3.01 -10.25
C PRO A 15 14.48 3.21 -10.66
N GLU A 16 13.61 2.40 -10.05
CA GLU A 16 12.17 2.50 -10.20
C GLU A 16 11.55 3.06 -8.92
N ARG A 17 10.39 3.66 -9.04
CA ARG A 17 9.61 4.10 -7.88
C ARG A 17 8.69 2.99 -7.41
N LEU A 18 8.56 2.89 -6.09
CA LEU A 18 7.63 2.02 -5.41
C LEU A 18 6.88 2.85 -4.38
N ASP A 19 5.59 3.02 -4.57
CA ASP A 19 4.74 3.61 -3.55
C ASP A 19 4.26 2.50 -2.61
N VAL A 20 4.56 2.65 -1.31
CA VAL A 20 4.15 1.70 -0.28
C VAL A 20 3.13 2.35 0.62
N CYS A 21 2.00 1.71 0.79
CA CYS A 21 0.97 2.11 1.75
C CYS A 21 0.64 0.96 2.70
N CYS A 22 0.08 1.30 3.85
CA CYS A 22 -0.40 0.33 4.82
C CYS A 22 -1.87 0.55 5.13
N ARG A 23 -2.57 -0.56 5.35
CA ARG A 23 -3.96 -0.57 5.80
C ARG A 23 -4.04 -1.32 7.12
N GLY A 24 -4.78 -0.77 8.08
CA GLY A 24 -4.96 -1.36 9.39
C GLY A 24 -4.64 -0.37 10.53
N ARG A 25 -4.24 -0.90 11.67
CA ARG A 25 -3.89 -0.13 12.86
C ARG A 25 -2.38 0.03 12.94
N PRO A 26 -1.85 1.26 13.09
CA PRO A 26 -0.42 1.48 13.26
C PRO A 26 0.09 0.84 14.56
N GLY A 27 1.37 0.45 14.55
CA GLY A 27 2.08 -0.02 15.73
C GLY A 27 2.87 1.09 16.43
N LEU A 28 3.90 0.69 17.16
CA LEU A 28 4.80 1.61 17.87
C LEU A 28 5.88 2.22 16.99
N HIS A 29 6.15 1.60 15.84
CA HIS A 29 7.15 2.06 14.90
C HIS A 29 6.55 2.98 13.82
N ASP A 30 7.43 3.71 13.16
CA ASP A 30 7.06 4.56 12.03
C ASP A 30 6.32 3.77 10.97
N GLU A 31 5.32 4.39 10.38
CA GLU A 31 4.59 3.79 9.28
C GLU A 31 5.52 3.52 8.09
N PRO A 32 5.38 2.36 7.41
CA PRO A 32 6.29 1.96 6.35
C PRO A 32 6.48 2.98 5.22
N TRP A 33 5.47 3.81 4.90
CA TRP A 33 5.62 4.88 3.91
C TRP A 33 6.64 5.93 4.34
N SER A 34 6.81 6.23 5.64
CA SER A 34 7.82 7.17 6.11
C SER A 34 9.22 6.60 5.97
N LEU A 35 9.35 5.28 6.10
CA LEU A 35 10.62 4.56 5.95
C LEU A 35 11.04 4.40 4.49
N VAL A 36 10.09 4.25 3.56
CA VAL A 36 10.31 3.88 2.17
C VAL A 36 10.04 5.03 1.20
N GLY A 37 9.03 5.86 1.48
CA GLY A 37 8.51 6.84 0.52
C GLY A 37 9.51 7.89 0.02
N GLY A 38 10.51 8.25 0.83
CA GLY A 38 11.59 9.17 0.45
C GLY A 38 12.91 8.48 0.08
N ASP A 39 12.99 7.15 0.17
CA ASP A 39 14.23 6.39 0.04
C ASP A 39 14.19 5.46 -1.19
N LEU A 40 14.69 5.98 -2.32
CA LEU A 40 14.71 5.24 -3.58
C LEU A 40 15.54 3.95 -3.52
N MET A 41 16.58 3.90 -2.67
CA MET A 41 17.37 2.69 -2.48
C MET A 41 16.54 1.59 -1.81
N LYS A 42 15.83 1.90 -0.73
CA LYS A 42 14.94 0.95 -0.05
C LYS A 42 13.81 0.47 -0.97
N GLN A 43 13.19 1.38 -1.76
CA GLN A 43 12.20 1.02 -2.76
C GLN A 43 12.73 -0.03 -3.73
N ASN A 44 13.95 0.17 -4.21
CA ASN A 44 14.56 -0.74 -5.18
C ASN A 44 15.05 -2.05 -4.57
N ILE A 45 15.46 -2.06 -3.31
CA ILE A 45 15.72 -3.30 -2.56
C ILE A 45 14.45 -4.16 -2.50
N LEU A 46 13.32 -3.56 -2.17
CA LEU A 46 12.03 -4.23 -2.14
C LEU A 46 11.62 -4.78 -3.52
N ILE A 47 11.83 -4.01 -4.59
CA ILE A 47 11.50 -4.46 -5.96
C ILE A 47 12.35 -5.66 -6.37
N VAL A 48 13.66 -5.62 -6.19
CA VAL A 48 14.56 -6.72 -6.65
C VAL A 48 14.44 -7.99 -5.82
N ALA A 49 14.03 -7.88 -4.55
CA ALA A 49 13.84 -9.01 -3.66
C ALA A 49 12.38 -9.51 -3.62
N TYR A 50 11.51 -9.03 -4.52
CA TYR A 50 10.09 -9.38 -4.51
C TYR A 50 9.80 -10.79 -5.01
N GLU A 51 10.31 -11.13 -6.19
CA GLU A 51 9.97 -12.41 -6.83
C GLU A 51 10.83 -13.58 -6.34
N THR A 52 12.04 -13.28 -5.86
CA THR A 52 13.00 -14.31 -5.46
C THR A 52 13.79 -13.87 -4.23
N PRO A 53 13.86 -14.70 -3.18
CA PRO A 53 14.70 -14.40 -2.02
C PRO A 53 16.18 -14.23 -2.40
N LEU A 54 16.80 -13.12 -2.01
CA LEU A 54 18.16 -12.75 -2.33
C LEU A 54 19.02 -12.54 -1.07
N THR A 55 20.30 -12.84 -1.16
CA THR A 55 21.27 -12.43 -0.14
C THR A 55 21.58 -10.94 -0.27
N VAL A 56 22.07 -10.32 0.80
CA VAL A 56 22.50 -8.91 0.78
C VAL A 56 23.50 -8.63 -0.34
N VAL A 57 24.42 -9.58 -0.59
CA VAL A 57 25.43 -9.46 -1.67
C VAL A 57 24.76 -9.52 -3.06
N GLU A 58 23.77 -10.38 -3.27
CA GLU A 58 23.04 -10.46 -4.54
C GLU A 58 22.23 -9.18 -4.78
N ILE A 59 21.57 -8.64 -3.76
CA ILE A 59 20.87 -7.35 -3.83
C ILE A 59 21.85 -6.22 -4.17
N ALA A 60 22.97 -6.14 -3.45
CA ALA A 60 24.00 -5.13 -3.67
C ALA A 60 24.51 -5.15 -5.12
N ARG A 61 24.76 -6.35 -5.64
CA ARG A 61 25.18 -6.56 -7.03
C ARG A 61 24.12 -6.13 -8.03
N ALA A 62 22.85 -6.52 -7.80
CA ALA A 62 21.74 -6.16 -8.68
C ALA A 62 21.53 -4.64 -8.78
N LEU A 63 21.74 -3.93 -7.68
CA LEU A 63 21.56 -2.49 -7.60
C LEU A 63 22.80 -1.67 -7.93
N GLY A 64 24.01 -2.32 -8.01
CA GLY A 64 25.27 -1.62 -8.19
C GLY A 64 25.67 -0.75 -6.98
N ILE A 65 25.23 -1.11 -5.77
CA ILE A 65 25.44 -0.36 -4.52
C ILE A 65 26.39 -1.15 -3.61
N PRO A 66 27.28 -0.48 -2.84
CA PRO A 66 28.14 -1.18 -1.89
C PRO A 66 27.33 -1.96 -0.84
N THR A 67 27.76 -3.19 -0.56
CA THR A 67 27.08 -4.15 0.33
C THR A 67 26.76 -3.57 1.72
N ALA A 68 27.64 -2.73 2.27
CA ALA A 68 27.47 -2.14 3.60
C ALA A 68 26.19 -1.27 3.71
N TYR A 69 25.88 -0.49 2.66
CA TYR A 69 24.65 0.33 2.63
C TYR A 69 23.38 -0.54 2.46
N VAL A 70 23.49 -1.59 1.64
CA VAL A 70 22.37 -2.53 1.43
C VAL A 70 22.09 -3.31 2.71
N GLU A 71 23.11 -3.72 3.46
CA GLU A 71 22.95 -4.44 4.73
C GLU A 71 22.17 -3.63 5.76
N GLU A 72 22.49 -2.34 5.92
CA GLU A 72 21.79 -1.43 6.81
C GLU A 72 20.33 -1.24 6.38
N ALA A 73 20.11 -1.01 5.08
CA ALA A 73 18.77 -0.83 4.53
C ALA A 73 17.91 -2.08 4.67
N VAL A 74 18.44 -3.26 4.37
CA VAL A 74 17.75 -4.56 4.52
C VAL A 74 17.39 -4.82 5.98
N ARG A 75 18.30 -4.52 6.92
CA ARG A 75 18.01 -4.63 8.36
C ARG A 75 16.84 -3.72 8.75
N SER A 76 16.90 -2.45 8.36
CA SER A 76 15.83 -1.47 8.62
C SER A 76 14.49 -1.91 8.04
N LEU A 77 14.46 -2.49 6.83
CA LEU A 77 13.25 -3.00 6.20
C LEU A 77 12.72 -4.27 6.88
N ALA A 78 13.61 -5.14 7.36
CA ALA A 78 13.24 -6.35 8.09
C ALA A 78 12.69 -6.02 9.49
N ASP A 79 13.31 -5.06 10.18
CA ASP A 79 12.82 -4.58 11.48
C ASP A 79 11.42 -3.92 11.37
N ALA A 80 11.13 -3.30 10.23
CA ALA A 80 9.81 -2.76 9.90
C ALA A 80 8.83 -3.80 9.32
N GLU A 81 9.23 -5.08 9.26
CA GLU A 81 8.44 -6.20 8.73
C GLU A 81 8.00 -6.01 7.26
N LEU A 82 8.76 -5.25 6.48
CA LEU A 82 8.59 -5.13 5.04
C LEU A 82 9.38 -6.20 4.27
N MET A 83 10.34 -6.81 4.93
CA MET A 83 11.09 -7.95 4.40
C MET A 83 11.10 -9.09 5.41
N ALA A 84 10.95 -10.31 4.91
CA ALA A 84 11.15 -11.51 5.70
C ALA A 84 12.46 -12.21 5.31
N ARG A 85 12.91 -13.13 6.18
CA ARG A 85 14.19 -13.82 6.02
C ARG A 85 14.02 -15.34 5.98
N ILE A 86 14.69 -15.96 5.02
CA ILE A 86 14.83 -17.42 4.93
C ILE A 86 16.34 -17.76 4.88
N GLY A 87 16.87 -18.28 5.98
CA GLY A 87 18.31 -18.53 6.11
C GLY A 87 19.11 -17.22 6.04
N ASN A 88 19.93 -17.05 5.01
CA ASN A 88 20.70 -15.84 4.74
C ASN A 88 20.13 -14.98 3.59
N ARG A 89 18.93 -15.31 3.13
CA ARG A 89 18.21 -14.61 2.05
C ARG A 89 17.04 -13.82 2.59
N PHE A 90 16.76 -12.69 1.94
CA PHE A 90 15.67 -11.78 2.25
C PHE A 90 14.72 -11.67 1.07
N PHE A 91 13.45 -11.50 1.34
CA PHE A 91 12.43 -11.26 0.32
C PHE A 91 11.41 -10.24 0.83
N THR A 92 10.73 -9.55 -0.09
CA THR A 92 9.68 -8.59 0.24
C THR A 92 8.43 -9.32 0.71
N ASP A 93 7.99 -9.01 1.93
CA ASP A 93 6.90 -9.73 2.62
C ASP A 93 5.55 -9.00 2.50
N PHE A 94 5.27 -8.46 1.32
CA PHE A 94 3.98 -7.88 0.97
C PHE A 94 3.78 -7.87 -0.55
N GLN A 95 2.54 -7.66 -0.98
CA GLN A 95 2.22 -7.66 -2.41
C GLN A 95 2.66 -6.37 -3.09
N ILE A 96 3.44 -6.49 -4.17
CA ILE A 96 3.71 -5.40 -5.11
C ILE A 96 2.88 -5.63 -6.36
N ARG A 97 2.06 -4.65 -6.74
CA ARG A 97 1.23 -4.67 -7.95
C ARG A 97 1.86 -3.84 -9.06
N THR A 98 1.84 -4.38 -10.28
CA THR A 98 2.22 -3.62 -11.47
C THR A 98 1.02 -2.82 -12.00
N PRO A 99 1.27 -1.80 -12.87
CA PRO A 99 0.18 -1.07 -13.53
C PRO A 99 -0.82 -1.98 -14.24
N GLU A 100 -0.33 -3.02 -14.94
CA GLU A 100 -1.18 -3.96 -15.67
C GLU A 100 -2.04 -4.83 -14.73
N GLN A 101 -1.51 -5.18 -13.56
CA GLN A 101 -2.29 -5.88 -12.53
C GLN A 101 -3.35 -4.97 -11.94
N LEU A 102 -3.00 -3.70 -11.71
CA LEU A 102 -3.95 -2.70 -11.19
C LEU A 102 -5.08 -2.45 -12.18
N GLU A 103 -4.80 -2.30 -13.49
CA GLU A 103 -5.80 -2.15 -14.53
C GLU A 103 -6.77 -3.33 -14.56
N ARG A 104 -6.25 -4.57 -14.51
CA ARG A 104 -7.11 -5.77 -14.47
C ARG A 104 -7.99 -5.83 -13.21
N CYS A 105 -7.48 -5.40 -12.05
CA CYS A 105 -8.30 -5.31 -10.85
C CYS A 105 -9.39 -4.26 -11.02
N LEU A 106 -9.07 -3.10 -11.59
CA LEU A 106 -10.01 -2.02 -11.85
C LEU A 106 -11.12 -2.44 -12.82
N ASP A 107 -10.79 -3.18 -13.86
CA ASP A 107 -11.79 -3.72 -14.81
C ASP A 107 -12.82 -4.61 -14.10
N VAL A 108 -12.35 -5.48 -13.19
CA VAL A 108 -13.24 -6.34 -12.38
C VAL A 108 -14.10 -5.51 -11.44
N GLU A 109 -13.51 -4.52 -10.77
CA GLU A 109 -14.23 -3.61 -9.86
C GLU A 109 -15.29 -2.79 -10.61
N LEU A 110 -14.96 -2.25 -11.79
CA LEU A 110 -15.92 -1.50 -12.62
C LEU A 110 -17.06 -2.39 -13.11
N ALA A 111 -16.79 -3.61 -13.54
CA ALA A 111 -17.83 -4.55 -13.94
C ALA A 111 -18.79 -4.89 -12.79
N LEU A 112 -18.26 -5.02 -11.55
CA LEU A 112 -19.09 -5.21 -10.37
C LEU A 112 -19.94 -3.97 -10.02
N VAL A 113 -19.36 -2.77 -10.15
CA VAL A 113 -20.08 -1.51 -9.95
C VAL A 113 -21.21 -1.38 -10.97
N GLU A 114 -20.96 -1.68 -12.25
CA GLU A 114 -21.99 -1.66 -13.31
C GLU A 114 -23.11 -2.65 -13.04
N ALA A 115 -22.76 -3.88 -12.67
CA ALA A 115 -23.75 -4.93 -12.36
C ALA A 115 -24.66 -4.56 -11.17
N HIS A 116 -24.18 -3.72 -10.24
CA HIS A 116 -24.91 -3.32 -9.05
C HIS A 116 -25.30 -1.83 -9.01
N TYR A 117 -25.16 -1.14 -10.15
CA TYR A 117 -25.33 0.32 -10.22
C TYR A 117 -26.63 0.81 -9.63
N ASP A 118 -27.77 0.20 -9.98
CA ASP A 118 -29.10 0.62 -9.47
C ASP A 118 -29.22 0.45 -7.95
N THR A 119 -28.56 -0.54 -7.39
CA THR A 119 -28.54 -0.75 -5.94
C THR A 119 -27.68 0.29 -5.25
N LEU A 120 -26.47 0.55 -5.77
CA LEU A 120 -25.58 1.57 -5.26
C LEU A 120 -26.19 2.97 -5.37
N LYS A 121 -26.87 3.23 -6.50
CA LYS A 121 -27.56 4.49 -6.72
C LYS A 121 -28.67 4.70 -5.70
N ARG A 122 -29.53 3.70 -5.45
CA ARG A 122 -30.58 3.80 -4.41
C ARG A 122 -29.99 4.05 -3.04
N MET A 123 -28.92 3.34 -2.66
CA MET A 123 -28.22 3.58 -1.39
C MET A 123 -27.73 5.03 -1.28
N ALA A 124 -27.19 5.59 -2.36
CA ALA A 124 -26.71 6.96 -2.40
C ALA A 124 -27.85 7.97 -2.27
N ASP A 125 -28.96 7.73 -2.97
CA ASP A 125 -30.16 8.58 -2.92
C ASP A 125 -30.78 8.54 -1.52
N ASP A 126 -31.02 7.35 -0.96
CA ASP A 126 -31.60 7.16 0.39
C ASP A 126 -30.71 7.82 1.48
N TYR A 127 -29.38 7.66 1.37
CA TYR A 127 -28.46 8.30 2.29
C TYR A 127 -28.49 9.83 2.18
N THR A 128 -28.51 10.35 0.96
CA THR A 128 -28.59 11.80 0.72
C THR A 128 -29.86 12.39 1.27
N ASP A 129 -30.99 11.71 1.08
CA ASP A 129 -32.31 12.14 1.61
C ASP A 129 -32.33 12.08 3.14
N ALA A 130 -31.80 11.02 3.74
CA ALA A 130 -31.65 10.91 5.19
C ALA A 130 -30.76 12.03 5.75
N LEU A 131 -29.62 12.34 5.08
CA LEU A 131 -28.73 13.43 5.46
C LEU A 131 -29.42 14.79 5.40
N ARG A 132 -30.25 15.05 4.36
CA ARG A 132 -31.03 16.29 4.20
C ARG A 132 -32.13 16.43 5.23
N ALA A 133 -32.67 15.32 5.72
CA ALA A 133 -33.68 15.32 6.80
C ALA A 133 -33.06 15.66 8.17
N THR A 134 -31.75 15.68 8.31
CA THR A 134 -31.05 16.13 9.51
C THR A 134 -30.89 17.65 9.50
N ASP A 135 -30.87 18.29 10.67
CA ASP A 135 -30.61 19.73 10.80
C ASP A 135 -29.18 20.14 10.42
N PHE A 136 -28.30 19.18 10.21
CA PHE A 136 -26.86 19.36 10.04
C PHE A 136 -26.48 20.19 8.79
N THR A 137 -27.31 20.14 7.73
CA THR A 137 -27.00 20.85 6.48
C THR A 137 -27.87 22.07 6.23
N LEU A 138 -28.88 22.33 7.06
CA LEU A 138 -29.91 23.35 6.82
C LEU A 138 -29.37 24.79 6.82
N ALA A 139 -28.35 25.07 7.63
CA ALA A 139 -27.77 26.40 7.76
C ALA A 139 -26.74 26.73 6.66
N LEU A 140 -26.46 25.82 5.73
CA LEU A 140 -25.42 26.00 4.70
C LEU A 140 -26.02 26.58 3.41
N GLU A 141 -25.20 27.42 2.76
CA GLU A 141 -25.47 27.86 1.39
C GLU A 141 -25.60 26.66 0.45
N PRO A 142 -26.43 26.70 -0.62
CA PRO A 142 -26.68 25.55 -1.50
C PRO A 142 -25.41 24.91 -2.07
N SER A 143 -24.42 25.72 -2.47
CA SER A 143 -23.15 25.23 -3.01
C SER A 143 -22.30 24.52 -1.97
N ALA A 144 -22.24 25.02 -0.75
CA ALA A 144 -21.54 24.41 0.37
C ALA A 144 -22.24 23.12 0.80
N ARG A 145 -23.57 23.13 0.85
CA ARG A 145 -24.39 21.93 1.11
C ARG A 145 -24.08 20.82 0.12
N ARG A 146 -24.07 21.12 -1.19
CA ARG A 146 -23.78 20.13 -2.23
C ARG A 146 -22.38 19.52 -2.08
N LYS A 147 -21.38 20.33 -1.77
CA LYS A 147 -20.00 19.81 -1.52
C LYS A 147 -19.96 18.88 -0.33
N LEU A 148 -20.67 19.23 0.74
CA LEU A 148 -20.73 18.43 1.97
C LEU A 148 -21.48 17.11 1.73
N GLU A 149 -22.59 17.13 0.98
CA GLU A 149 -23.32 15.92 0.58
C GLU A 149 -22.42 14.95 -0.20
N LEU A 150 -21.64 15.46 -1.16
CA LEU A 150 -20.68 14.65 -1.91
C LEU A 150 -19.57 14.08 -1.03
N TYR A 151 -19.04 14.87 -0.08
CA TYR A 151 -18.06 14.39 0.89
C TYR A 151 -18.61 13.25 1.74
N PHE A 152 -19.82 13.39 2.28
CA PHE A 152 -20.46 12.34 3.07
C PHE A 152 -20.80 11.09 2.24
N LEU A 153 -21.16 11.28 0.97
CA LEU A 153 -21.37 10.16 0.06
C LEU A 153 -20.08 9.36 -0.15
N LEU A 154 -18.95 10.04 -0.41
CA LEU A 154 -17.64 9.39 -0.48
C LEU A 154 -17.29 8.69 0.83
N HIS A 155 -17.59 9.32 1.98
CA HIS A 155 -17.36 8.71 3.28
C HIS A 155 -18.23 7.45 3.51
N LEU A 156 -19.49 7.45 3.05
CA LEU A 156 -20.35 6.27 3.10
C LEU A 156 -19.70 5.08 2.37
N PHE A 157 -19.28 5.27 1.13
CA PHE A 157 -18.72 4.18 0.32
C PHE A 157 -17.30 3.78 0.71
N SER A 158 -16.47 4.71 1.16
CA SER A 158 -15.08 4.40 1.53
C SER A 158 -14.91 3.88 2.96
N THR A 159 -15.65 4.40 3.92
CA THR A 159 -15.44 4.11 5.34
C THR A 159 -16.58 3.31 5.95
N SER A 160 -17.83 3.73 5.77
CA SER A 160 -18.96 3.07 6.42
C SER A 160 -19.26 1.71 5.82
N LEU A 161 -19.20 1.59 4.49
CA LEU A 161 -19.33 0.30 3.79
C LEU A 161 -18.17 -0.63 4.14
N TYR A 162 -16.93 -0.14 4.13
CA TYR A 162 -15.76 -0.88 4.59
C TYR A 162 -15.94 -1.38 6.04
N THR A 163 -16.42 -0.52 6.95
CA THR A 163 -16.68 -0.91 8.34
C THR A 163 -17.79 -1.96 8.45
N ALA A 164 -18.81 -1.90 7.58
CA ALA A 164 -19.86 -2.91 7.54
C ALA A 164 -19.32 -4.25 7.00
N ILE A 165 -18.51 -4.23 5.95
CA ILE A 165 -17.87 -5.43 5.38
C ILE A 165 -16.96 -6.09 6.41
N ARG A 166 -16.23 -5.34 7.22
CA ARG A 166 -15.40 -5.88 8.31
C ARG A 166 -16.17 -6.67 9.36
N ARG A 167 -17.48 -6.54 9.45
CA ARG A 167 -18.32 -7.39 10.31
C ARG A 167 -18.55 -8.79 9.71
N LEU A 168 -18.35 -8.93 8.40
CA LEU A 168 -18.48 -10.20 7.69
C LEU A 168 -17.18 -11.01 7.71
N VAL A 169 -16.04 -10.33 7.88
CA VAL A 169 -14.71 -10.93 7.92
C VAL A 169 -14.03 -10.55 9.22
N PRO A 170 -13.58 -11.48 10.05
CA PRO A 170 -12.86 -11.22 11.30
C PRO A 170 -11.64 -10.32 11.03
N ALA A 171 -11.41 -9.36 11.93
CA ALA A 171 -10.36 -8.36 11.73
C ALA A 171 -8.95 -8.96 11.74
N ASP A 172 -8.75 -10.01 12.53
CA ASP A 172 -7.52 -10.78 12.64
C ASP A 172 -7.20 -11.60 11.38
N GLU A 173 -8.22 -11.97 10.59
CA GLU A 173 -8.02 -12.59 9.27
C GLU A 173 -7.55 -11.59 8.20
N ILE A 174 -7.91 -10.29 8.35
CA ILE A 174 -7.54 -9.26 7.38
C ILE A 174 -6.21 -8.60 7.75
N PHE A 175 -6.04 -8.28 9.02
CA PHE A 175 -4.89 -7.53 9.55
C PHE A 175 -4.19 -8.35 10.63
N PRO A 176 -3.17 -9.13 10.26
CA PRO A 176 -2.43 -9.91 11.24
C PRO A 176 -1.77 -8.99 12.28
N ASP A 177 -1.79 -9.45 13.53
CA ASP A 177 -1.07 -8.77 14.59
C ASP A 177 0.44 -8.77 14.31
N ARG A 178 1.08 -7.65 14.61
CA ARG A 178 2.50 -7.42 14.43
C ARG A 178 3.22 -7.31 15.79
N PRO A 179 4.50 -7.68 15.87
CA PRO A 179 5.27 -7.61 17.12
C PRO A 179 5.34 -6.20 17.72
N ASP A 180 5.21 -5.15 16.93
CA ASP A 180 5.18 -3.75 17.35
C ASP A 180 3.81 -3.31 17.95
N GLY A 181 2.85 -4.24 18.07
CA GLY A 181 1.50 -3.96 18.55
C GLY A 181 0.56 -3.38 17.49
N GLY A 182 1.01 -3.24 16.24
CA GLY A 182 0.16 -2.93 15.09
C GLY A 182 -0.62 -4.15 14.61
N ALA A 183 -1.61 -3.92 13.75
CA ALA A 183 -2.33 -4.94 13.00
C ALA A 183 -2.55 -4.40 11.59
N ARG A 184 -1.65 -4.70 10.66
CA ARG A 184 -1.63 -4.07 9.34
C ARG A 184 -1.10 -5.00 8.25
N ILE A 185 -1.48 -4.68 7.03
CA ILE A 185 -0.85 -5.20 5.81
C ILE A 185 -0.22 -4.05 5.02
N ALA A 186 0.89 -4.32 4.36
CA ALA A 186 1.51 -3.41 3.41
C ALA A 186 1.10 -3.76 1.97
N GLU A 187 1.03 -2.76 1.11
CA GLU A 187 0.85 -2.90 -0.34
C GLU A 187 1.85 -2.00 -1.05
N GLY A 188 2.39 -2.48 -2.17
CA GLY A 188 3.26 -1.72 -3.06
C GLY A 188 2.60 -1.50 -4.44
N LEU A 189 2.82 -0.32 -5.01
CA LEU A 189 2.49 0.02 -6.40
C LEU A 189 3.79 0.39 -7.11
N ARG A 190 4.14 -0.37 -8.15
CA ARG A 190 5.34 -0.16 -8.98
C ARG A 190 4.97 0.53 -10.28
#